data_0fea1fbab9bb6e4b4616dac3ecb21ba7
#
_entry.id   0fea1fbab9bb6e4b4616dac3ecb21ba7
#
_cell.length_a   1.000
_cell.length_b   1.000
_cell.length_c   1.000
_cell.angle_alpha   90.00
_cell.angle_beta   90.00
_cell.angle_gamma   90.00
#
_symmetry.space_group_name_H-M   'P 1'
#
loop_
_entity.id
_entity.type
_entity.pdbx_description
1 polymer ?
#
loop_
_entity_poly.entity_id
_entity_poly.type
_entity_poly.pdbx_seq_one_letter_code
_entity_poly.pdbx_strand_id
1 'polypeptide(L)'
;MADIIYKICPEALWREAEKAGRFDGAPIDLADGYIHFSTAEQVRETAAKHFAGQHDLLLVAIDAEPLGDALKWEVSRGGALYPHLYAPLDPSAVLWVRPLPAGADGIHIFPAGLA
;
A
#
# COMPACT_ATOMS: atom_id res chain seq x y z
N MET A 1 9.27 -17.47 6.12
CA MET A 1 8.63 -16.93 4.92
C MET A 1 8.28 -15.47 5.14
N ALA A 2 8.64 -14.63 4.19
CA ALA A 2 8.31 -13.22 4.28
C ALA A 2 6.86 -13.01 3.87
N ASP A 3 6.15 -12.16 4.59
CA ASP A 3 4.84 -11.71 4.21
C ASP A 3 4.97 -10.60 3.16
N ILE A 4 4.05 -10.60 2.20
CA ILE A 4 3.96 -9.52 1.23
C ILE A 4 2.77 -8.64 1.62
N ILE A 5 3.04 -7.34 1.73
CA ILE A 5 2.01 -6.35 1.99
C ILE A 5 1.93 -5.38 0.83
N TYR A 6 0.82 -4.66 0.71
CA TYR A 6 0.53 -3.85 -0.47
C TYR A 6 0.16 -2.43 -0.08
N LYS A 7 0.62 -1.48 -0.87
CA LYS A 7 0.25 -0.07 -0.74
C LYS A 7 -0.38 0.39 -2.06
N ILE A 8 -1.53 1.04 -1.96
CA ILE A 8 -2.12 1.75 -3.09
C ILE A 8 -1.71 3.21 -2.94
N CYS A 9 -1.10 3.76 -3.98
CA CYS A 9 -0.50 5.08 -3.91
C CYS A 9 -0.66 5.82 -5.23
N PRO A 10 -1.00 7.12 -5.21
CA PRO A 10 -0.98 7.92 -6.42
C PRO A 10 0.40 7.89 -7.07
N GLU A 11 0.43 7.74 -8.39
CA GLU A 11 1.68 7.59 -9.14
C GLU A 11 2.66 8.72 -8.87
N ALA A 12 2.19 9.96 -8.94
CA ALA A 12 3.06 11.12 -8.72
C ALA A 12 3.74 11.09 -7.35
N LEU A 13 2.98 10.71 -6.33
CA LEU A 13 3.50 10.64 -4.97
C LEU A 13 4.57 9.54 -4.83
N TRP A 14 4.33 8.39 -5.45
CA TRP A 14 5.28 7.29 -5.40
C TRP A 14 6.58 7.64 -6.16
N ARG A 15 6.46 8.28 -7.33
CA ARG A 15 7.65 8.67 -8.11
C ARG A 15 8.52 9.68 -7.35
N GLU A 16 7.91 10.58 -6.59
CA GLU A 16 8.65 11.49 -5.72
C GLU A 16 9.40 10.72 -4.62
N ALA A 17 8.76 9.72 -4.03
CA ALA A 17 9.39 8.89 -3.02
C ALA A 17 10.60 8.14 -3.57
N GLU A 18 10.50 7.63 -4.79
CA GLU A 18 11.63 6.96 -5.44
C GLU A 18 12.81 7.91 -5.62
N LYS A 19 12.57 9.16 -6.00
CA LYS A 19 13.61 10.17 -6.16
C LYS A 19 14.24 10.54 -4.82
N ALA A 20 13.43 10.62 -3.77
CA ALA A 20 13.90 10.98 -2.44
C ALA A 20 14.63 9.83 -1.75
N GLY A 21 14.44 8.59 -2.21
CA GLY A 21 15.02 7.42 -1.58
C GLY A 21 14.27 6.96 -0.34
N ARG A 22 13.07 7.51 -0.09
CA ARG A 22 12.23 7.10 1.04
C ARG A 22 10.79 7.55 0.82
N PHE A 23 9.86 6.76 1.34
CA PHE A 23 8.44 7.09 1.31
C PHE A 23 7.97 7.37 2.74
N ASP A 24 7.57 8.62 3.01
CA ASP A 24 7.13 9.03 4.34
C ASP A 24 5.62 8.83 4.57
N GLY A 25 4.88 8.53 3.53
CA GLY A 25 3.44 8.30 3.62
C GLY A 25 2.64 9.23 2.72
N ALA A 26 1.42 8.79 2.41
CA ALA A 26 0.42 9.61 1.76
C ALA A 26 -0.21 10.57 2.81
N PRO A 27 -0.99 11.57 2.39
CA PRO A 27 -1.57 12.51 3.36
C PRO A 27 -2.32 11.85 4.52
N ILE A 28 -3.08 10.79 4.26
CA ILE A 28 -3.79 10.08 5.33
C ILE A 28 -2.82 9.38 6.29
N ASP A 29 -1.71 8.86 5.77
CA ASP A 29 -0.69 8.22 6.58
C ASP A 29 -0.05 9.23 7.53
N LEU A 30 0.29 10.40 7.01
CA LEU A 30 0.89 11.47 7.80
C LEU A 30 -0.07 11.97 8.88
N ALA A 31 -1.36 12.05 8.57
CA ALA A 31 -2.38 12.45 9.52
C ALA A 31 -2.55 11.44 10.65
N ASP A 32 -2.46 10.15 10.34
CA ASP A 32 -2.65 9.08 11.32
C ASP A 32 -1.38 8.70 12.07
N GLY A 33 -0.23 9.10 11.57
CA GLY A 33 1.05 8.84 12.23
C GLY A 33 1.71 7.51 11.88
N TYR A 34 1.23 6.82 10.85
CA TYR A 34 1.82 5.56 10.35
C TYR A 34 1.39 5.33 8.91
N ILE A 35 2.18 4.54 8.18
CA ILE A 35 1.87 4.20 6.80
C ILE A 35 0.92 3.00 6.78
N HIS A 36 -0.20 3.13 6.07
CA HIS A 36 -1.22 2.08 5.95
C HIS A 36 -0.87 1.14 4.81
N PHE A 37 -0.93 -0.16 5.10
CA PHE A 37 -0.80 -1.22 4.10
C PHE A 37 -1.97 -2.18 4.19
N SER A 38 -2.05 -3.09 3.23
CA SER A 38 -3.07 -4.15 3.19
C SER A 38 -2.41 -5.47 2.84
N THR A 39 -2.98 -6.57 3.31
CA THR A 39 -2.62 -7.91 2.81
C THR A 39 -3.22 -8.10 1.42
N ALA A 40 -2.83 -9.18 0.73
CA ALA A 40 -3.43 -9.55 -0.55
C ALA A 40 -4.95 -9.75 -0.45
N GLU A 41 -5.41 -10.27 0.68
CA GLU A 41 -6.84 -10.51 0.92
C GLU A 41 -7.62 -9.21 1.18
N GLN A 42 -6.94 -8.19 1.73
CA GLN A 42 -7.57 -6.94 2.12
C GLN A 42 -7.53 -5.86 1.04
N VAL A 43 -6.55 -5.94 0.14
CA VAL A 43 -6.24 -4.80 -0.73
C VAL A 43 -7.37 -4.44 -1.71
N ARG A 44 -8.13 -5.42 -2.18
CA ARG A 44 -9.27 -5.16 -3.07
C ARG A 44 -10.36 -4.39 -2.36
N GLU A 45 -10.64 -4.74 -1.11
CA GLU A 45 -11.61 -4.02 -0.29
C GLU A 45 -11.12 -2.61 0.02
N THR A 46 -9.83 -2.45 0.32
CA THR A 46 -9.24 -1.14 0.55
C THR A 46 -9.40 -0.24 -0.67
N ALA A 47 -9.16 -0.77 -1.86
CA ALA A 47 -9.34 -0.02 -3.10
C ALA A 47 -10.81 0.39 -3.29
N ALA A 48 -11.74 -0.52 -3.05
CA ALA A 48 -13.16 -0.25 -3.22
C ALA A 48 -13.68 0.81 -2.24
N LYS A 49 -13.18 0.79 -1.00
CA LYS A 49 -13.67 1.71 0.03
C LYS A 49 -13.01 3.08 -0.02
N HIS A 50 -11.73 3.16 -0.35
CA HIS A 50 -10.98 4.40 -0.20
C HIS A 50 -10.51 5.01 -1.51
N PHE A 51 -10.50 4.26 -2.60
CA PHE A 51 -9.95 4.70 -3.88
C PHE A 51 -10.92 4.57 -5.06
N ALA A 52 -12.18 4.23 -4.79
CA ALA A 52 -13.18 4.05 -5.85
C ALA A 52 -13.20 5.25 -6.80
N GLY A 53 -13.12 4.98 -8.09
CA GLY A 53 -13.15 6.01 -9.13
C GLY A 53 -11.86 6.81 -9.29
N GLN A 54 -10.85 6.58 -8.46
CA GLN A 54 -9.58 7.29 -8.60
C GLN A 54 -8.72 6.67 -9.69
N HIS A 55 -8.01 7.52 -10.41
CA HIS A 55 -7.12 7.14 -11.51
C HIS A 55 -5.66 7.43 -11.15
N ASP A 56 -4.75 6.95 -12.00
CA ASP A 56 -3.31 7.19 -11.84
C ASP A 56 -2.77 6.67 -10.52
N LEU A 57 -3.24 5.49 -10.13
CA LEU A 57 -2.79 4.78 -8.93
C LEU A 57 -1.78 3.70 -9.29
N LEU A 58 -0.88 3.44 -8.34
CA LEU A 58 0.04 2.31 -8.40
C LEU A 58 -0.28 1.33 -7.28
N LEU A 59 -0.04 0.06 -7.56
CA LEU A 59 -0.03 -0.99 -6.55
C LEU A 59 1.42 -1.36 -6.28
N VAL A 60 1.85 -1.19 -5.03
CA VAL A 60 3.23 -1.43 -4.61
C VAL A 60 3.25 -2.65 -3.71
N ALA A 61 4.01 -3.67 -4.09
CA ALA A 61 4.20 -4.87 -3.29
C ALA A 61 5.48 -4.74 -2.49
N ILE A 62 5.41 -4.98 -1.20
CA ILE A 62 6.50 -4.73 -0.27
C ILE A 62 6.77 -6.00 0.53
N ASP A 63 8.05 -6.35 0.68
CA ASP A 63 8.50 -7.39 1.59
C ASP A 63 8.41 -6.85 3.02
N ALA A 64 7.60 -7.48 3.85
CA ALA A 64 7.40 -7.04 5.22
C ALA A 64 8.59 -7.35 6.12
N GLU A 65 9.40 -8.33 5.79
CA GLU A 65 10.47 -8.80 6.67
C GLU A 65 11.50 -7.73 7.04
N PRO A 66 12.05 -6.96 6.08
CA PRO A 66 13.03 -5.93 6.44
C PRO A 66 12.45 -4.76 7.24
N LEU A 67 11.13 -4.66 7.34
CA LEU A 67 10.51 -3.58 8.11
C LEU A 67 10.61 -3.80 9.62
N GLY A 68 10.80 -5.03 10.06
CA GLY A 68 11.06 -5.37 11.45
C GLY A 68 9.98 -4.90 12.41
N ASP A 69 10.40 -4.47 13.59
CA ASP A 69 9.49 -4.09 14.68
C ASP A 69 8.71 -2.79 14.41
N ALA A 70 9.11 -2.00 13.44
CA ALA A 70 8.37 -0.80 13.07
C ALA A 70 7.05 -1.13 12.39
N LEU A 71 6.90 -2.35 11.86
CA LEU A 71 5.65 -2.82 11.28
C LEU A 71 4.80 -3.45 12.37
N LYS A 72 3.61 -2.87 12.60
CA LYS A 72 2.66 -3.34 13.60
C LYS A 72 1.41 -3.86 12.92
N TRP A 73 0.90 -4.99 13.40
CA TRP A 73 -0.38 -5.53 12.94
C TRP A 73 -1.43 -5.08 13.95
N GLU A 74 -2.32 -4.20 13.51
CA GLU A 74 -3.26 -3.52 14.40
C GLU A 74 -4.69 -3.67 13.91
N VAL A 75 -5.62 -3.75 14.88
CA VAL A 75 -7.04 -3.86 14.55
C VAL A 75 -7.50 -2.56 13.86
N SER A 76 -8.18 -2.69 12.75
CA SER A 76 -8.73 -1.59 12.00
C SER A 76 -10.15 -1.96 11.54
N ARG A 77 -10.54 -1.56 10.34
CA ARG A 77 -11.90 -1.77 9.84
C ARG A 77 -12.36 -3.23 9.99
N GLY A 78 -13.59 -3.41 10.48
CA GLY A 78 -14.21 -4.73 10.62
C GLY A 78 -13.52 -5.64 11.64
N GLY A 79 -12.62 -5.12 12.46
CA GLY A 79 -11.92 -5.89 13.46
C GLY A 79 -10.75 -6.71 12.92
N ALA A 80 -10.42 -6.59 11.64
CA ALA A 80 -9.29 -7.30 11.05
C ALA A 80 -7.97 -6.58 11.37
N LEU A 81 -6.89 -7.34 11.40
CA LEU A 81 -5.55 -6.79 11.58
C LEU A 81 -5.01 -6.27 10.24
N TYR A 82 -4.57 -5.03 10.25
CA TYR A 82 -3.93 -4.40 9.09
C TYR A 82 -2.48 -4.05 9.43
N PRO A 83 -1.57 -4.18 8.47
CA PRO A 83 -0.17 -3.82 8.72
C PRO A 83 0.03 -2.30 8.66
N HIS A 84 0.58 -1.74 9.74
CA HIS A 84 0.86 -0.32 9.88
C HIS A 84 2.35 -0.11 10.14
N LEU A 85 3.01 0.72 9.34
CA LEU A 85 4.43 0.96 9.47
C LEU A 85 4.69 2.28 10.18
N TYR A 86 5.37 2.22 11.31
CA TYR A 86 5.73 3.38 12.14
C TYR A 86 7.14 3.89 11.84
N ALA A 87 7.50 3.92 10.57
CA ALA A 87 8.77 4.43 10.09
C ALA A 87 8.65 4.78 8.61
N PRO A 88 9.56 5.58 8.05
CA PRO A 88 9.60 5.74 6.60
C PRO A 88 9.87 4.41 5.91
N LEU A 89 9.28 4.22 4.73
CA LEU A 89 9.51 3.03 3.93
C LEU A 89 10.74 3.23 3.05
N ASP A 90 11.70 2.31 3.16
CA ASP A 90 12.82 2.27 2.26
C ASP A 90 12.39 1.58 0.96
N PRO A 91 12.53 2.23 -0.21
CA PRO A 91 12.16 1.60 -1.47
C PRO A 91 12.88 0.29 -1.77
N SER A 92 14.00 0.00 -1.10
CA SER A 92 14.69 -1.29 -1.26
C SER A 92 13.86 -2.48 -0.77
N ALA A 93 12.82 -2.25 0.06
CA ALA A 93 11.90 -3.29 0.48
C ALA A 93 10.82 -3.59 -0.55
N VAL A 94 10.74 -2.81 -1.62
CA VAL A 94 9.73 -2.98 -2.67
C VAL A 94 10.09 -4.16 -3.57
N LEU A 95 9.13 -5.06 -3.74
CA LEU A 95 9.29 -6.22 -4.61
C LEU A 95 8.94 -5.88 -6.06
N TRP A 96 7.85 -5.14 -6.24
CA TRP A 96 7.45 -4.65 -7.57
C TRP A 96 6.45 -3.50 -7.43
N VAL A 97 6.33 -2.73 -8.51
CA VAL A 97 5.37 -1.64 -8.65
C VAL A 97 4.64 -1.85 -9.96
N ARG A 98 3.32 -1.82 -9.94
CA ARG A 98 2.50 -1.98 -11.14
C ARG A 98 1.37 -0.97 -11.16
N PRO A 99 0.90 -0.59 -12.37
CA PRO A 99 -0.30 0.25 -12.46
C PRO A 99 -1.51 -0.44 -11.85
N LEU A 100 -2.38 0.36 -11.24
CA LEU A 100 -3.67 -0.11 -10.73
C LEU A 100 -4.78 0.63 -11.48
N PRO A 101 -5.08 0.22 -12.72
CA PRO A 101 -6.06 0.93 -13.53
C PRO A 101 -7.48 0.74 -13.02
N ALA A 102 -8.32 1.74 -13.23
CA ALA A 102 -9.75 1.63 -12.96
C ALA A 102 -10.47 1.22 -14.24
N GLY A 103 -11.41 0.29 -14.11
CA GLY A 103 -12.29 -0.07 -15.21
C GLY A 103 -13.34 1.02 -15.46
N ALA A 104 -14.17 0.81 -16.47
CA ALA A 104 -15.21 1.76 -16.85
C ALA A 104 -16.22 2.00 -15.72
N ASP A 105 -16.39 1.03 -14.83
CA ASP A 105 -17.27 1.10 -13.65
C ASP A 105 -16.61 1.73 -12.43
N GLY A 106 -15.35 2.17 -12.55
CA GLY A 106 -14.60 2.73 -11.43
C GLY A 106 -13.98 1.70 -10.52
N ILE A 107 -14.17 0.40 -10.79
CA ILE A 107 -13.57 -0.68 -10.01
C ILE A 107 -12.16 -0.93 -10.52
N HIS A 108 -11.21 -1.03 -9.61
CA HIS A 108 -9.80 -1.22 -9.97
C HIS A 108 -9.52 -2.64 -10.42
N ILE A 109 -8.64 -2.75 -11.41
CA ILE A 109 -8.24 -4.03 -12.01
C ILE A 109 -6.89 -4.43 -11.43
N PHE A 110 -6.89 -5.49 -10.62
CA PHE A 110 -5.68 -5.96 -9.97
C PHE A 110 -4.90 -6.92 -10.86
N PRO A 111 -3.55 -6.93 -10.77
CA PRO A 111 -2.77 -7.88 -11.52
C PRO A 111 -3.07 -9.32 -11.07
N ALA A 112 -2.92 -10.26 -11.98
CA ALA A 112 -3.04 -11.67 -11.66
C ALA A 112 -1.89 -12.10 -10.73
N GLY A 113 -2.14 -13.12 -9.91
CA GLY A 113 -1.11 -13.68 -9.05
C GLY A 113 -0.86 -12.93 -7.75
N LEU A 114 -1.81 -12.12 -7.30
CA LEU A 114 -1.76 -11.60 -5.95
C LEU A 114 -1.85 -12.76 -4.96
N ALA A 115 -0.84 -12.89 -4.16
CA ALA A 115 -0.78 -13.98 -3.19
C ALA A 115 -1.36 -13.55 -1.85
#